data_55841857335346fb8b56184b78778133
#
_entry.id   55841857335346fb8b56184b78778133
#
_cell.length_a   1.000
_cell.length_b   1.000
_cell.length_c   1.000
_cell.angle_alpha   90.00
_cell.angle_beta   90.00
_cell.angle_gamma   90.00
#
_symmetry.space_group_name_H-M   'P 1'
#
loop_
_entity.id
_entity.type
_entity.pdbx_description
1 polymer ?
#
loop_
_entity_poly.entity_id
_entity_poly.type
_entity_poly.pdbx_seq_one_letter_code
_entity_poly.pdbx_strand_id
1 'polypeptide(L)'
;MNYKVIATNNDTKARAGLITTDHGQIETPIFMPVGTVGAVKAVHMSELRDDIKAQIILGNTYHLYLRPGMDVIEQAGGLHKFNGWEKPILTDSGGFQVFSLAANRKLKDEGVYFRSHIDGSKHLFTPEKVVDIQRTIGSDIMMALDECPPGQSEYDYARKSLRLTQGWLARGWKHFNETEPRYGHRQAFFPIVQGCTFKDLRQDSAKFVADLGAEGNAIGGLAVGEPTEVMYDMIEVVNEILPLDKPRYLMGVGTPANILEAIDRGVDMMDCVMPTRNGRNGMLFTQHGTMNMRNKKWAYDFSPIQEDGASVVDTAYSKAYLRHLFIAQEILAMQIASIHNLAFYLWLVREARKHIIAGDFKSWKTTMVENVTRRL
;
A
#
# COMPACT_ATOMS: atom_id res chain seq x y z
N MET A 1 10.03 -6.01 15.17
CA MET A 1 8.78 -6.57 14.58
C MET A 1 8.86 -8.09 14.56
N ASN A 2 7.75 -8.81 14.64
CA ASN A 2 7.72 -10.28 14.53
C ASN A 2 6.63 -10.68 13.53
N TYR A 3 6.87 -11.73 12.73
CA TYR A 3 5.88 -12.30 11.81
C TYR A 3 5.76 -13.81 12.03
N LYS A 4 4.53 -14.30 12.06
CA LYS A 4 4.23 -15.72 12.19
C LYS A 4 3.20 -16.15 11.14
N VAL A 5 3.53 -17.13 10.31
CA VAL A 5 2.54 -17.80 9.44
C VAL A 5 1.67 -18.69 10.32
N ILE A 6 0.34 -18.55 10.20
CA ILE A 6 -0.66 -19.27 10.98
C ILE A 6 -1.25 -20.42 10.16
N ALA A 7 -1.53 -20.17 8.87
CA ALA A 7 -2.07 -21.16 7.94
C ALA A 7 -1.55 -20.90 6.52
N THR A 8 -1.47 -21.97 5.75
CA THR A 8 -1.16 -21.95 4.31
C THR A 8 -2.24 -22.72 3.57
N ASN A 9 -2.54 -22.30 2.33
CA ASN A 9 -3.46 -23.03 1.47
C ASN A 9 -2.67 -24.09 0.68
N ASN A 10 -3.23 -25.30 0.53
CA ASN A 10 -2.55 -26.41 -0.15
C ASN A 10 -2.56 -26.28 -1.68
N ASP A 11 -3.55 -25.60 -2.24
CA ASP A 11 -3.78 -25.48 -3.69
C ASP A 11 -3.18 -24.21 -4.29
N THR A 12 -2.69 -23.30 -3.45
CA THR A 12 -2.14 -21.99 -3.84
C THR A 12 -0.93 -21.64 -2.96
N LYS A 13 -0.28 -20.50 -3.24
CA LYS A 13 0.77 -19.97 -2.36
C LYS A 13 0.20 -19.02 -1.28
N ALA A 14 -1.13 -18.90 -1.17
CA ALA A 14 -1.80 -18.03 -0.20
C ALA A 14 -1.53 -18.47 1.24
N ARG A 15 -1.30 -17.49 2.10
CA ARG A 15 -1.00 -17.71 3.51
C ARG A 15 -1.68 -16.68 4.41
N ALA A 16 -2.09 -17.11 5.58
CA ALA A 16 -2.57 -16.28 6.67
C ALA A 16 -1.49 -16.16 7.73
N GLY A 17 -1.15 -14.95 8.12
CA GLY A 17 -0.11 -14.69 9.12
C GLY A 17 -0.53 -13.64 10.14
N LEU A 18 0.39 -13.33 11.05
CA LEU A 18 0.25 -12.31 12.07
C LEU A 18 1.56 -11.54 12.19
N ILE A 19 1.53 -10.24 11.93
CA ILE A 19 2.62 -9.32 12.20
C ILE A 19 2.36 -8.68 13.58
N THR A 20 3.38 -8.60 14.41
CA THR A 20 3.32 -7.92 15.70
C THR A 20 4.31 -6.77 15.73
N THR A 21 3.81 -5.56 15.97
CA THR A 21 4.58 -4.32 16.19
C THR A 21 4.35 -3.83 17.62
N ASP A 22 5.04 -2.77 18.01
CA ASP A 22 4.83 -2.16 19.33
C ASP A 22 3.51 -1.36 19.40
N HIS A 23 2.90 -0.99 18.25
CA HIS A 23 1.57 -0.35 18.17
C HIS A 23 0.42 -1.33 17.88
N GLY A 24 0.67 -2.63 17.86
CA GLY A 24 -0.37 -3.63 17.74
C GLY A 24 -0.11 -4.73 16.71
N GLN A 25 -1.16 -5.53 16.48
CA GLN A 25 -1.11 -6.68 15.59
C GLN A 25 -1.76 -6.39 14.25
N ILE A 26 -1.24 -7.02 13.20
CA ILE A 26 -1.74 -6.93 11.83
C ILE A 26 -1.96 -8.36 11.32
N GLU A 27 -3.20 -8.70 11.05
CA GLU A 27 -3.58 -9.98 10.45
C GLU A 27 -3.39 -9.92 8.94
N THR A 28 -2.56 -10.80 8.39
CA THR A 28 -2.34 -10.89 6.94
C THR A 28 -3.16 -12.03 6.31
N PRO A 29 -3.57 -11.91 5.03
CA PRO A 29 -3.32 -10.78 4.13
C PRO A 29 -4.01 -9.50 4.59
N ILE A 30 -3.39 -8.34 4.33
CA ILE A 30 -3.91 -7.02 4.75
C ILE A 30 -3.82 -6.00 3.61
N PHE A 31 -4.83 -5.13 3.52
CA PHE A 31 -4.80 -3.92 2.71
C PHE A 31 -4.58 -2.70 3.60
N MET A 32 -3.67 -1.82 3.21
CA MET A 32 -3.30 -0.61 3.95
C MET A 32 -3.93 0.63 3.33
N PRO A 33 -4.89 1.31 4.00
CA PRO A 33 -5.38 2.61 3.57
C PRO A 33 -4.26 3.66 3.48
N VAL A 34 -4.23 4.43 2.39
CA VAL A 34 -3.17 5.41 2.13
C VAL A 34 -3.51 6.76 2.75
N GLY A 35 -2.72 7.17 3.73
CA GLY A 35 -2.77 8.45 4.42
C GLY A 35 -1.65 9.41 3.97
N THR A 36 -1.72 9.91 2.75
CA THR A 36 -0.66 10.64 2.03
C THR A 36 0.02 11.75 2.84
N VAL A 37 -0.75 12.59 3.50
CA VAL A 37 -0.26 13.72 4.34
C VAL A 37 -0.62 13.53 5.81
N GLY A 38 -0.57 12.30 6.29
CA GLY A 38 -1.00 11.93 7.64
C GLY A 38 -2.52 11.78 7.78
N ALA A 39 -3.27 11.83 6.67
CA ALA A 39 -4.73 11.66 6.65
C ALA A 39 -5.17 10.81 5.46
N VAL A 40 -6.05 9.84 5.70
CA VAL A 40 -6.75 9.12 4.65
C VAL A 40 -7.86 10.02 4.10
N LYS A 41 -7.84 10.26 2.80
CA LYS A 41 -8.67 11.29 2.16
C LYS A 41 -10.16 11.05 2.39
N ALA A 42 -10.84 12.08 2.93
CA ALA A 42 -12.28 12.10 3.20
C ALA A 42 -12.76 11.09 4.27
N VAL A 43 -11.86 10.66 5.17
CA VAL A 43 -12.20 9.71 6.25
C VAL A 43 -11.53 10.14 7.55
N HIS A 44 -12.30 10.18 8.65
CA HIS A 44 -11.77 10.45 9.98
C HIS A 44 -11.01 9.24 10.54
N MET A 45 -10.04 9.49 11.43
CA MET A 45 -9.29 8.40 12.08
C MET A 45 -10.18 7.48 12.92
N SER A 46 -11.25 8.02 13.53
CA SER A 46 -12.26 7.23 14.24
C SER A 46 -13.02 6.28 13.30
N GLU A 47 -13.42 6.73 12.12
CA GLU A 47 -14.08 5.88 11.12
C GLU A 47 -13.15 4.77 10.62
N LEU A 48 -11.87 5.10 10.40
CA LEU A 48 -10.85 4.09 10.03
C LEU A 48 -10.68 3.03 11.11
N ARG A 49 -10.70 3.45 12.39
CA ARG A 49 -10.50 2.54 13.53
C ARG A 49 -11.74 1.71 13.83
N ASP A 50 -12.93 2.35 13.90
CA ASP A 50 -14.12 1.77 14.54
C ASP A 50 -15.10 1.16 13.51
N ASP A 51 -15.25 1.75 12.33
CA ASP A 51 -16.13 1.27 11.25
C ASP A 51 -15.36 0.42 10.23
N ILE A 52 -14.38 1.00 9.56
CA ILE A 52 -13.55 0.33 8.55
C ILE A 52 -12.66 -0.76 9.16
N LYS A 53 -12.29 -0.60 10.45
CA LYS A 53 -11.45 -1.52 11.23
C LYS A 53 -10.07 -1.75 10.61
N ALA A 54 -9.45 -0.67 10.11
CA ALA A 54 -8.09 -0.71 9.63
C ALA A 54 -7.12 -1.06 10.78
N GLN A 55 -6.15 -1.94 10.48
CA GLN A 55 -5.15 -2.39 11.46
C GLN A 55 -3.81 -1.66 11.27
N ILE A 56 -3.59 -1.10 10.09
CA ILE A 56 -2.40 -0.36 9.69
C ILE A 56 -2.78 0.67 8.62
N ILE A 57 -2.10 1.80 8.59
CA ILE A 57 -2.18 2.80 7.51
C ILE A 57 -0.81 3.05 6.90
N LEU A 58 -0.79 3.58 5.67
CA LEU A 58 0.43 3.99 4.98
C LEU A 58 0.55 5.51 4.93
N GLY A 59 1.69 6.06 5.36
CA GLY A 59 2.06 7.46 5.20
C GLY A 59 3.09 7.66 4.08
N ASN A 60 3.05 8.79 3.38
CA ASN A 60 4.03 9.07 2.33
C ASN A 60 5.13 10.01 2.83
N THR A 61 6.34 9.50 2.94
CA THR A 61 7.52 10.21 3.45
C THR A 61 7.80 11.52 2.71
N TYR A 62 7.76 11.52 1.37
CA TYR A 62 7.97 12.71 0.56
C TYR A 62 7.01 13.85 0.92
N HIS A 63 5.72 13.53 1.03
CA HIS A 63 4.70 14.53 1.34
C HIS A 63 4.83 15.06 2.77
N LEU A 64 5.05 14.19 3.74
CA LEU A 64 5.22 14.56 5.15
C LEU A 64 6.50 15.38 5.37
N TYR A 65 7.57 15.04 4.65
CA TYR A 65 8.83 15.80 4.67
C TYR A 65 8.66 17.23 4.17
N LEU A 66 7.91 17.44 3.08
CA LEU A 66 7.67 18.77 2.53
C LEU A 66 6.61 19.54 3.33
N ARG A 67 5.59 18.86 3.83
CA ARG A 67 4.49 19.47 4.61
C ARG A 67 3.82 18.42 5.51
N PRO A 68 3.80 18.61 6.83
CA PRO A 68 4.10 19.84 7.57
C PRO A 68 5.60 20.12 7.75
N GLY A 69 6.48 19.19 7.40
CA GLY A 69 7.92 19.26 7.67
C GLY A 69 8.32 18.46 8.92
N MET A 70 9.62 18.13 8.98
CA MET A 70 10.10 17.23 10.05
C MET A 70 10.10 17.89 11.42
N ASP A 71 10.37 19.19 11.51
CA ASP A 71 10.36 19.92 12.79
C ASP A 71 9.00 19.87 13.47
N VAL A 72 7.91 19.99 12.70
CA VAL A 72 6.53 19.93 13.23
C VAL A 72 6.22 18.53 13.73
N ILE A 73 6.56 17.50 12.95
CA ILE A 73 6.31 16.10 13.31
C ILE A 73 7.14 15.70 14.55
N GLU A 74 8.39 16.13 14.63
CA GLU A 74 9.26 15.86 15.78
C GLU A 74 8.73 16.52 17.06
N GLN A 75 8.34 17.80 17.01
CA GLN A 75 7.75 18.50 18.14
C GLN A 75 6.40 17.89 18.58
N ALA A 76 5.63 17.32 17.67
CA ALA A 76 4.42 16.59 18.00
C ALA A 76 4.69 15.24 18.69
N GLY A 77 5.91 14.73 18.62
CA GLY A 77 6.29 13.40 19.16
C GLY A 77 6.01 12.27 18.19
N GLY A 78 6.15 12.50 16.88
CA GLY A 78 5.96 11.54 15.80
C GLY A 78 4.57 11.60 15.15
N LEU A 79 4.43 10.86 14.04
CA LEU A 79 3.21 10.88 13.23
C LEU A 79 1.99 10.33 13.99
N HIS A 80 2.16 9.30 14.81
CA HIS A 80 1.09 8.71 15.63
C HIS A 80 0.40 9.78 16.51
N LYS A 81 1.19 10.58 17.21
CA LYS A 81 0.66 11.66 18.04
C LYS A 81 0.13 12.83 17.19
N PHE A 82 0.80 13.13 16.07
CA PHE A 82 0.41 14.23 15.20
C PHE A 82 -0.96 14.03 14.57
N ASN A 83 -1.29 12.82 14.12
CA ASN A 83 -2.55 12.53 13.43
C ASN A 83 -3.58 11.77 14.28
N GLY A 84 -3.23 11.38 15.53
CA GLY A 84 -4.13 10.66 16.43
C GLY A 84 -4.40 9.21 16.01
N TRP A 85 -3.46 8.57 15.31
CA TRP A 85 -3.56 7.17 14.93
C TRP A 85 -2.66 6.30 15.84
N GLU A 86 -3.28 5.46 16.66
CA GLU A 86 -2.59 4.67 17.70
C GLU A 86 -2.15 3.28 17.25
N LYS A 87 -2.52 2.86 16.03
CA LYS A 87 -2.18 1.55 15.47
C LYS A 87 -0.96 1.64 14.55
N PRO A 88 -0.45 0.51 14.03
CA PRO A 88 0.72 0.51 13.15
C PRO A 88 0.64 1.48 11.97
N ILE A 89 1.80 2.04 11.62
CA ILE A 89 2.02 2.88 10.43
C ILE A 89 3.19 2.31 9.63
N LEU A 90 2.99 2.16 8.32
CA LEU A 90 4.08 1.98 7.37
C LEU A 90 4.33 3.31 6.66
N THR A 91 5.60 3.69 6.44
CA THR A 91 5.95 4.81 5.55
C THR A 91 6.71 4.31 4.35
N ASP A 92 6.33 4.81 3.15
CA ASP A 92 7.14 4.63 1.96
C ASP A 92 8.47 5.40 2.06
N SER A 93 9.38 5.19 1.11
CA SER A 93 10.66 5.91 1.08
C SER A 93 10.55 7.35 0.54
N GLY A 94 9.46 7.68 -0.11
CA GLY A 94 9.30 8.91 -0.90
C GLY A 94 9.92 8.84 -2.29
N GLY A 95 10.63 7.77 -2.65
CA GLY A 95 11.28 7.59 -3.95
C GLY A 95 10.31 7.73 -5.11
N PHE A 96 9.23 6.98 -5.10
CA PHE A 96 8.22 7.03 -6.17
C PHE A 96 7.63 8.42 -6.39
N GLN A 97 7.36 9.19 -5.31
CA GLN A 97 6.82 10.55 -5.42
C GLN A 97 7.85 11.52 -6.00
N VAL A 98 9.12 11.37 -5.65
CA VAL A 98 10.21 12.12 -6.29
C VAL A 98 10.24 11.83 -7.79
N PHE A 99 10.04 10.56 -8.19
CA PHE A 99 10.01 10.16 -9.60
C PHE A 99 8.77 10.66 -10.35
N SER A 100 7.61 10.65 -9.73
CA SER A 100 6.34 10.97 -10.37
C SER A 100 5.96 12.45 -10.33
N LEU A 101 6.37 13.20 -9.30
CA LEU A 101 5.92 14.58 -9.04
C LEU A 101 7.01 15.64 -9.23
N ALA A 102 8.29 15.29 -9.08
CA ALA A 102 9.37 16.27 -9.18
C ALA A 102 9.76 16.52 -10.64
N ALA A 103 9.50 17.74 -11.10
CA ALA A 103 9.99 18.23 -12.36
C ALA A 103 11.49 18.35 -12.32
N ASN A 104 12.45 17.96 -12.82
CA ASN A 104 13.92 18.15 -12.69
C ASN A 104 14.54 17.38 -11.51
N ARG A 105 14.43 16.07 -11.56
CA ARG A 105 15.21 15.18 -10.69
C ARG A 105 16.55 14.81 -11.35
N LYS A 106 17.56 14.58 -10.52
CA LYS A 106 18.86 14.02 -10.95
C LYS A 106 19.21 12.87 -10.04
N LEU A 107 19.39 11.70 -10.63
CA LEU A 107 19.87 10.49 -9.96
C LEU A 107 21.39 10.51 -9.93
N LYS A 108 21.95 10.16 -8.78
CA LYS A 108 23.37 9.95 -8.56
C LYS A 108 23.57 8.81 -7.57
N ASP A 109 24.77 8.27 -7.48
CA ASP A 109 25.12 7.22 -6.52
C ASP A 109 24.86 7.68 -5.07
N GLU A 110 25.05 8.95 -4.78
CA GLU A 110 24.80 9.51 -3.45
C GLU A 110 23.32 9.60 -3.08
N GLY A 111 22.40 9.73 -4.06
CA GLY A 111 20.97 9.90 -3.83
C GLY A 111 20.26 10.60 -4.99
N VAL A 112 19.06 11.11 -4.72
CA VAL A 112 18.22 11.81 -5.70
C VAL A 112 18.08 13.30 -5.33
N TYR A 113 18.49 14.16 -6.25
CA TYR A 113 18.23 15.61 -6.21
C TYR A 113 16.90 15.91 -6.85
N PHE A 114 16.08 16.73 -6.22
CA PHE A 114 14.79 17.13 -6.76
C PHE A 114 14.38 18.54 -6.34
N ARG A 115 13.36 19.07 -7.00
CA ARG A 115 12.69 20.29 -6.58
C ARG A 115 11.31 19.97 -6.02
N SER A 116 10.99 20.61 -4.91
CA SER A 116 9.65 20.54 -4.31
C SER A 116 8.60 21.02 -5.32
N HIS A 117 7.52 20.24 -5.44
CA HIS A 117 6.35 20.63 -6.25
C HIS A 117 5.50 21.72 -5.59
N ILE A 118 5.77 22.05 -4.32
CA ILE A 118 5.01 23.05 -3.55
C ILE A 118 5.57 24.46 -3.79
N ASP A 119 6.90 24.61 -3.69
CA ASP A 119 7.59 25.91 -3.66
C ASP A 119 8.85 25.98 -4.54
N GLY A 120 9.20 24.88 -5.22
CA GLY A 120 10.38 24.80 -6.08
C GLY A 120 11.72 24.71 -5.36
N SER A 121 11.75 24.64 -4.02
CA SER A 121 12.97 24.47 -3.22
C SER A 121 13.75 23.21 -3.61
N LYS A 122 15.09 23.27 -3.46
CA LYS A 122 15.97 22.15 -3.83
C LYS A 122 16.18 21.23 -2.63
N HIS A 123 16.06 19.92 -2.87
CA HIS A 123 16.25 18.89 -1.87
C HIS A 123 17.15 17.78 -2.40
N LEU A 124 17.75 17.05 -1.46
CA LEU A 124 18.50 15.83 -1.69
C LEU A 124 17.95 14.75 -0.75
N PHE A 125 17.51 13.62 -1.30
CA PHE A 125 17.28 12.38 -0.57
C PHE A 125 18.47 11.47 -0.79
N THR A 126 19.22 11.19 0.27
CA THR A 126 20.16 10.08 0.33
C THR A 126 19.52 8.92 1.07
N PRO A 127 19.99 7.68 0.91
CA PRO A 127 19.48 6.54 1.67
C PRO A 127 19.49 6.77 3.18
N GLU A 128 20.56 7.37 3.70
CA GLU A 128 20.71 7.70 5.12
C GLU A 128 19.67 8.73 5.57
N LYS A 129 19.54 9.83 4.80
CA LYS A 129 18.59 10.88 5.11
C LYS A 129 17.14 10.39 5.09
N VAL A 130 16.78 9.46 4.19
CA VAL A 130 15.44 8.88 4.14
C VAL A 130 15.18 8.01 5.37
N VAL A 131 16.18 7.30 5.88
CA VAL A 131 16.09 6.60 7.17
C VAL A 131 15.85 7.62 8.31
N ASP A 132 16.63 8.70 8.39
CA ASP A 132 16.48 9.72 9.42
C ASP A 132 15.11 10.42 9.39
N ILE A 133 14.58 10.69 8.19
CA ILE A 133 13.22 11.22 8.01
C ILE A 133 12.19 10.26 8.58
N GLN A 134 12.26 8.96 8.24
CA GLN A 134 11.33 7.96 8.74
C GLN A 134 11.50 7.68 10.24
N ARG A 135 12.72 7.81 10.79
CA ARG A 135 12.96 7.85 12.25
C ARG A 135 12.22 9.00 12.90
N THR A 136 12.23 10.19 12.27
CA THR A 136 11.50 11.38 12.76
C THR A 136 9.99 11.22 12.62
N ILE A 137 9.51 10.60 11.54
CA ILE A 137 8.08 10.26 11.39
C ILE A 137 7.66 9.24 12.46
N GLY A 138 8.51 8.28 12.79
CA GLY A 138 8.24 7.27 13.82
C GLY A 138 7.27 6.18 13.36
N SER A 139 7.29 5.80 12.08
CA SER A 139 6.49 4.67 11.58
C SER A 139 7.01 3.32 12.14
N ASP A 140 6.13 2.32 12.24
CA ASP A 140 6.50 0.95 12.66
C ASP A 140 7.30 0.23 11.58
N ILE A 141 6.97 0.48 10.31
CA ILE A 141 7.64 -0.13 9.16
C ILE A 141 8.14 1.00 8.24
N MET A 142 9.44 0.97 7.98
CA MET A 142 10.16 1.93 7.14
C MET A 142 10.56 1.27 5.83
N MET A 143 10.39 1.96 4.70
CA MET A 143 10.78 1.44 3.39
C MET A 143 12.14 1.97 2.96
N ALA A 144 12.92 1.13 2.29
CA ALA A 144 14.19 1.53 1.67
C ALA A 144 13.99 2.55 0.55
N LEU A 145 14.96 3.47 0.37
CA LEU A 145 15.00 4.32 -0.82
C LEU A 145 15.33 3.49 -2.05
N ASP A 146 14.52 3.62 -3.09
CA ASP A 146 14.65 2.90 -4.35
C ASP A 146 14.43 3.80 -5.55
N GLU A 147 14.88 3.37 -6.72
CA GLU A 147 14.44 3.89 -8.01
C GLU A 147 13.40 2.94 -8.61
N CYS A 148 12.23 3.49 -8.93
CA CYS A 148 11.14 2.78 -9.61
C CYS A 148 11.06 3.23 -11.08
N PRO A 149 11.73 2.53 -12.03
CA PRO A 149 11.62 2.83 -13.46
C PRO A 149 10.21 2.54 -14.00
N PRO A 150 9.80 3.17 -15.11
CA PRO A 150 8.60 2.76 -15.84
C PRO A 150 8.64 1.28 -16.23
N GLY A 151 7.51 0.58 -16.20
CA GLY A 151 7.45 -0.87 -16.48
C GLY A 151 7.90 -1.27 -17.88
N GLN A 152 7.89 -0.34 -18.85
CA GLN A 152 8.34 -0.53 -20.24
C GLN A 152 9.79 -0.06 -20.47
N SER A 153 10.58 0.10 -19.42
CA SER A 153 11.99 0.52 -19.55
C SER A 153 12.81 -0.54 -20.28
N GLU A 154 13.80 -0.09 -21.08
CA GLU A 154 14.76 -0.97 -21.72
C GLU A 154 15.63 -1.71 -20.70
N TYR A 155 16.07 -2.92 -21.05
CA TYR A 155 16.84 -3.82 -20.16
C TYR A 155 18.09 -3.15 -19.56
N ASP A 156 18.88 -2.45 -20.37
CA ASP A 156 20.10 -1.79 -19.89
C ASP A 156 19.82 -0.68 -18.89
N TYR A 157 18.72 0.05 -19.06
CA TYR A 157 18.29 1.04 -18.06
C TYR A 157 17.80 0.35 -16.78
N ALA A 158 16.95 -0.67 -16.89
CA ALA A 158 16.46 -1.44 -15.75
C ALA A 158 17.62 -2.04 -14.93
N ARG A 159 18.63 -2.61 -15.59
CA ARG A 159 19.84 -3.14 -14.95
C ARG A 159 20.65 -2.06 -14.23
N LYS A 160 20.77 -0.86 -14.83
CA LYS A 160 21.48 0.28 -14.22
C LYS A 160 20.75 0.81 -13.00
N SER A 161 19.42 0.95 -13.11
CA SER A 161 18.53 1.34 -12.03
C SER A 161 18.59 0.35 -10.87
N LEU A 162 18.56 -0.95 -11.15
CA LEU A 162 18.70 -1.99 -10.13
C LEU A 162 20.01 -1.87 -9.33
N ARG A 163 21.14 -1.69 -10.01
CA ARG A 163 22.45 -1.49 -9.34
C ARG A 163 22.44 -0.26 -8.44
N LEU A 164 21.85 0.84 -8.90
CA LEU A 164 21.70 2.06 -8.11
C LEU A 164 20.86 1.79 -6.86
N THR A 165 19.69 1.14 -7.01
CA THR A 165 18.81 0.76 -5.92
C THR A 165 19.50 -0.15 -4.90
N GLN A 166 20.26 -1.16 -5.36
CA GLN A 166 21.04 -2.05 -4.47
C GLN A 166 22.12 -1.28 -3.69
N GLY A 167 22.82 -0.35 -4.34
CA GLY A 167 23.79 0.52 -3.68
C GLY A 167 23.16 1.43 -2.61
N TRP A 168 22.01 2.00 -2.91
CA TRP A 168 21.25 2.78 -1.94
C TRP A 168 20.71 1.91 -0.80
N LEU A 169 20.20 0.73 -1.12
CA LEU A 169 19.69 -0.21 -0.12
C LEU A 169 20.77 -0.64 0.87
N ALA A 170 21.98 -0.98 0.39
CA ALA A 170 23.09 -1.35 1.27
C ALA A 170 23.47 -0.23 2.23
N ARG A 171 23.48 1.03 1.78
CA ARG A 171 23.77 2.21 2.61
C ARG A 171 22.64 2.48 3.61
N GLY A 172 21.39 2.46 3.15
CA GLY A 172 20.21 2.65 4.01
C GLY A 172 20.09 1.59 5.09
N TRP A 173 20.31 0.31 4.75
CA TRP A 173 20.34 -0.80 5.69
C TRP A 173 21.43 -0.65 6.75
N LYS A 174 22.65 -0.28 6.33
CA LYS A 174 23.74 0.01 7.27
C LYS A 174 23.34 1.11 8.24
N HIS A 175 22.87 2.26 7.73
CA HIS A 175 22.48 3.41 8.55
C HIS A 175 21.30 3.09 9.48
N PHE A 176 20.33 2.32 9.02
CA PHE A 176 19.22 1.85 9.87
C PHE A 176 19.72 1.06 11.08
N ASN A 177 20.72 0.17 10.89
CA ASN A 177 21.27 -0.64 11.97
C ASN A 177 22.22 0.15 12.90
N GLU A 178 22.74 1.29 12.45
CA GLU A 178 23.61 2.19 13.24
C GLU A 178 22.83 3.28 13.98
N THR A 179 21.50 3.42 13.75
CA THR A 179 20.66 4.46 14.34
C THR A 179 19.52 3.89 15.17
N GLU A 180 19.13 4.62 16.21
CA GLU A 180 18.07 4.20 17.12
C GLU A 180 16.71 4.86 16.81
N PRO A 181 15.59 4.19 17.14
CA PRO A 181 14.26 4.78 17.10
C PRO A 181 14.15 6.00 18.03
N ARG A 182 13.38 7.03 17.62
CA ARG A 182 13.29 8.30 18.40
C ARG A 182 12.24 8.27 19.50
N TYR A 183 11.20 7.44 19.41
CA TYR A 183 10.00 7.54 20.27
C TYR A 183 9.79 6.32 21.16
N GLY A 184 10.83 5.50 21.39
CA GLY A 184 10.81 4.37 22.34
C GLY A 184 10.12 3.10 21.84
N HIS A 185 9.62 3.07 20.61
CA HIS A 185 9.10 1.86 19.94
C HIS A 185 10.07 1.39 18.84
N ARG A 186 10.08 0.10 18.57
CA ARG A 186 10.92 -0.49 17.53
C ARG A 186 10.34 -0.24 16.16
N GLN A 187 11.23 -0.03 15.20
CA GLN A 187 10.88 0.13 13.79
C GLN A 187 11.52 -1.00 12.99
N ALA A 188 10.79 -1.54 12.02
CA ALA A 188 11.30 -2.51 11.05
C ALA A 188 11.70 -1.79 9.75
N PHE A 189 12.65 -2.38 9.01
CA PHE A 189 13.08 -1.87 7.71
C PHE A 189 12.77 -2.90 6.62
N PHE A 190 12.03 -2.50 5.59
CA PHE A 190 11.68 -3.35 4.46
C PHE A 190 12.48 -2.94 3.22
N PRO A 191 13.43 -3.78 2.77
CA PRO A 191 14.07 -3.64 1.48
C PRO A 191 13.07 -3.89 0.34
N ILE A 192 13.35 -3.32 -0.84
CA ILE A 192 12.46 -3.37 -1.99
C ILE A 192 13.12 -4.11 -3.15
N VAL A 193 12.43 -5.14 -3.66
CA VAL A 193 12.82 -5.84 -4.89
C VAL A 193 12.39 -4.98 -6.08
N GLN A 194 13.36 -4.66 -6.97
CA GLN A 194 13.16 -3.97 -8.23
C GLN A 194 13.60 -4.85 -9.41
N GLY A 195 13.56 -4.37 -10.67
CA GLY A 195 14.01 -5.12 -11.85
C GLY A 195 13.04 -5.07 -13.03
N CYS A 196 12.05 -4.15 -13.01
CA CYS A 196 11.01 -4.02 -14.04
C CYS A 196 10.32 -5.37 -14.32
N THR A 197 10.18 -5.73 -15.60
CA THR A 197 9.55 -6.99 -16.04
C THR A 197 10.60 -8.04 -16.50
N PHE A 198 11.88 -7.87 -16.10
CA PHE A 198 12.96 -8.77 -16.47
C PHE A 198 13.20 -9.81 -15.38
N LYS A 199 12.96 -11.07 -15.71
CA LYS A 199 13.00 -12.19 -14.76
C LYS A 199 14.34 -12.33 -14.05
N ASP A 200 15.44 -12.24 -14.79
CA ASP A 200 16.81 -12.32 -14.26
C ASP A 200 17.12 -11.18 -13.28
N LEU A 201 16.72 -9.94 -13.62
CA LEU A 201 16.91 -8.79 -12.75
C LEU A 201 16.06 -8.91 -11.47
N ARG A 202 14.83 -9.40 -11.59
CA ARG A 202 13.95 -9.68 -10.43
C ARG A 202 14.56 -10.74 -9.51
N GLN A 203 15.13 -11.80 -10.09
CA GLN A 203 15.79 -12.87 -9.34
C GLN A 203 17.03 -12.36 -8.61
N ASP A 204 17.87 -11.57 -9.29
CA ASP A 204 19.08 -10.97 -8.68
C ASP A 204 18.68 -10.02 -7.54
N SER A 205 17.67 -9.19 -7.76
CA SER A 205 17.15 -8.29 -6.74
C SER A 205 16.58 -9.04 -5.54
N ALA A 206 15.77 -10.07 -5.77
CA ALA A 206 15.15 -10.85 -4.70
C ALA A 206 16.19 -11.59 -3.84
N LYS A 207 17.26 -12.14 -4.45
CA LYS A 207 18.38 -12.75 -3.72
C LYS A 207 19.09 -11.72 -2.85
N PHE A 208 19.45 -10.57 -3.44
CA PHE A 208 20.11 -9.48 -2.71
C PHE A 208 19.27 -9.00 -1.51
N VAL A 209 17.96 -8.85 -1.69
CA VAL A 209 17.02 -8.44 -0.64
C VAL A 209 16.89 -9.52 0.44
N ALA A 210 16.76 -10.79 0.06
CA ALA A 210 16.67 -11.92 1.00
C ALA A 210 17.91 -12.07 1.88
N ASP A 211 19.10 -11.87 1.30
CA ASP A 211 20.40 -12.00 1.99
C ASP A 211 20.62 -10.95 3.08
N LEU A 212 19.88 -9.83 3.06
CA LEU A 212 19.93 -8.83 4.14
C LEU A 212 19.31 -9.33 5.46
N GLY A 213 18.43 -10.33 5.41
CA GLY A 213 17.79 -10.88 6.61
C GLY A 213 16.84 -9.90 7.32
N ALA A 214 16.28 -8.93 6.62
CA ALA A 214 15.36 -7.93 7.16
C ALA A 214 14.05 -8.56 7.71
N GLU A 215 13.29 -7.79 8.51
CA GLU A 215 12.05 -8.28 9.14
C GLU A 215 10.89 -8.50 8.18
N GLY A 216 10.97 -7.97 6.96
CA GLY A 216 10.01 -8.15 5.88
C GLY A 216 10.58 -7.66 4.58
N ASN A 217 9.91 -7.95 3.45
CA ASN A 217 10.40 -7.63 2.12
C ASN A 217 9.28 -7.02 1.27
N ALA A 218 9.62 -6.07 0.42
CA ALA A 218 8.65 -5.47 -0.49
C ALA A 218 8.96 -5.80 -1.96
N ILE A 219 7.93 -5.81 -2.77
CA ILE A 219 7.95 -6.00 -4.22
C ILE A 219 7.50 -4.68 -4.85
N GLY A 220 8.45 -3.91 -5.35
CA GLY A 220 8.20 -2.64 -6.03
C GLY A 220 8.31 -2.75 -7.56
N GLY A 221 8.08 -1.63 -8.25
CA GLY A 221 8.24 -1.51 -9.71
C GLY A 221 7.32 -2.40 -10.53
N LEU A 222 6.13 -2.69 -10.01
CA LEU A 222 5.02 -3.35 -10.69
C LEU A 222 3.77 -2.46 -10.65
N ALA A 223 2.78 -2.72 -11.49
CA ALA A 223 1.63 -1.86 -11.73
C ALA A 223 2.01 -0.44 -12.23
N VAL A 224 3.09 -0.33 -13.00
CA VAL A 224 3.63 0.92 -13.56
C VAL A 224 3.59 0.95 -15.09
N GLY A 225 2.62 0.22 -15.69
CA GLY A 225 2.32 0.23 -17.13
C GLY A 225 2.50 -1.11 -17.86
N GLU A 226 2.92 -2.17 -17.18
CA GLU A 226 2.98 -3.51 -17.73
C GLU A 226 1.60 -4.18 -17.79
N PRO A 227 1.39 -5.21 -18.65
CA PRO A 227 0.20 -6.05 -18.62
C PRO A 227 0.06 -6.78 -17.27
N THR A 228 -1.19 -7.03 -16.87
CA THR A 228 -1.50 -7.65 -15.56
C THR A 228 -0.88 -9.04 -15.40
N GLU A 229 -0.88 -9.85 -16.46
CA GLU A 229 -0.30 -11.19 -16.48
C GLU A 229 1.21 -11.15 -16.23
N VAL A 230 1.90 -10.19 -16.84
CA VAL A 230 3.35 -9.97 -16.63
C VAL A 230 3.63 -9.58 -15.18
N MET A 231 2.78 -8.75 -14.57
CA MET A 231 2.88 -8.43 -13.15
C MET A 231 2.77 -9.70 -12.29
N TYR A 232 1.81 -10.56 -12.58
CA TYR A 232 1.62 -11.84 -11.85
C TYR A 232 2.81 -12.77 -11.98
N ASP A 233 3.37 -12.92 -13.18
CA ASP A 233 4.57 -13.72 -13.43
C ASP A 233 5.76 -13.20 -12.61
N MET A 234 5.95 -11.88 -12.54
CA MET A 234 7.04 -11.29 -11.77
C MET A 234 6.86 -11.45 -10.26
N ILE A 235 5.63 -11.43 -9.75
CA ILE A 235 5.33 -11.75 -8.34
C ILE A 235 5.73 -13.19 -8.04
N GLU A 236 5.41 -14.14 -8.91
CA GLU A 236 5.77 -15.56 -8.73
C GLU A 236 7.28 -15.76 -8.71
N VAL A 237 7.99 -15.15 -9.68
CA VAL A 237 9.47 -15.19 -9.76
C VAL A 237 10.12 -14.69 -8.47
N VAL A 238 9.64 -13.60 -7.92
CA VAL A 238 10.18 -13.00 -6.70
C VAL A 238 9.82 -13.86 -5.46
N ASN A 239 8.58 -14.33 -5.37
CA ASN A 239 8.10 -15.09 -4.22
C ASN A 239 8.69 -16.51 -4.13
N GLU A 240 9.30 -17.04 -5.19
CA GLU A 240 10.09 -18.27 -5.16
C GLU A 240 11.41 -18.11 -4.39
N ILE A 241 11.90 -16.87 -4.24
CA ILE A 241 13.19 -16.56 -3.64
C ILE A 241 13.05 -15.93 -2.25
N LEU A 242 12.05 -15.07 -2.05
CA LEU A 242 11.86 -14.38 -0.78
C LEU A 242 11.55 -15.36 0.36
N PRO A 243 12.10 -15.12 1.58
CA PRO A 243 11.89 -15.99 2.73
C PRO A 243 10.41 -16.27 3.05
N LEU A 244 10.11 -17.51 3.43
CA LEU A 244 8.75 -17.93 3.77
C LEU A 244 8.30 -17.43 5.14
N ASP A 245 9.24 -17.20 6.05
CA ASP A 245 9.02 -16.74 7.43
C ASP A 245 8.99 -15.22 7.57
N LYS A 246 8.98 -14.48 6.45
CA LYS A 246 8.90 -13.01 6.41
C LYS A 246 7.67 -12.54 5.65
N PRO A 247 7.04 -11.40 6.05
CA PRO A 247 5.94 -10.83 5.29
C PRO A 247 6.42 -10.23 3.97
N ARG A 248 5.57 -10.33 2.95
CA ARG A 248 5.79 -9.86 1.58
C ARG A 248 4.80 -8.77 1.24
N TYR A 249 5.30 -7.59 0.94
CA TYR A 249 4.50 -6.41 0.64
C TYR A 249 4.56 -6.08 -0.85
N LEU A 250 3.46 -6.18 -1.57
CA LEU A 250 3.32 -5.73 -2.97
C LEU A 250 2.84 -4.28 -2.98
N MET A 251 3.70 -3.38 -3.49
CA MET A 251 3.50 -1.94 -3.42
C MET A 251 2.56 -1.42 -4.52
N GLY A 252 1.60 -0.59 -4.15
CA GLY A 252 0.75 0.17 -5.09
C GLY A 252 -0.29 -0.62 -5.86
N VAL A 253 -0.56 -1.86 -5.50
CA VAL A 253 -1.54 -2.75 -6.17
C VAL A 253 -2.78 -2.92 -5.30
N GLY A 254 -3.99 -2.84 -5.77
CA GLY A 254 -4.54 -2.43 -7.05
C GLY A 254 -6.04 -2.65 -7.04
N THR A 255 -6.59 -3.24 -8.09
CA THR A 255 -8.02 -3.60 -8.14
C THR A 255 -8.34 -4.75 -7.18
N PRO A 256 -9.63 -4.95 -6.79
CA PRO A 256 -10.01 -6.10 -5.97
C PRO A 256 -9.54 -7.45 -6.54
N ALA A 257 -9.63 -7.63 -7.86
CA ALA A 257 -9.15 -8.84 -8.53
C ALA A 257 -7.62 -8.98 -8.41
N ASN A 258 -6.84 -7.90 -8.63
CA ASN A 258 -5.38 -7.95 -8.49
C ASN A 258 -4.95 -8.29 -7.06
N ILE A 259 -5.69 -7.82 -6.04
CA ILE A 259 -5.44 -8.13 -4.63
C ILE A 259 -5.61 -9.65 -4.40
N LEU A 260 -6.70 -10.23 -4.87
CA LEU A 260 -6.97 -11.67 -4.71
C LEU A 260 -5.92 -12.52 -5.45
N GLU A 261 -5.53 -12.11 -6.65
CA GLU A 261 -4.48 -12.79 -7.44
C GLU A 261 -3.08 -12.65 -6.81
N ALA A 262 -2.79 -11.51 -6.17
CA ALA A 262 -1.54 -11.33 -5.42
C ALA A 262 -1.50 -12.22 -4.16
N ILE A 263 -2.62 -12.31 -3.43
CA ILE A 263 -2.75 -13.21 -2.26
C ILE A 263 -2.55 -14.68 -2.69
N ASP A 264 -3.15 -15.09 -3.79
CA ASP A 264 -2.99 -16.43 -4.36
C ASP A 264 -1.52 -16.80 -4.59
N ARG A 265 -0.70 -15.82 -4.94
CA ARG A 265 0.75 -15.93 -5.19
C ARG A 265 1.62 -15.72 -3.95
N GLY A 266 1.02 -15.58 -2.77
CA GLY A 266 1.73 -15.52 -1.48
C GLY A 266 2.15 -14.12 -1.05
N VAL A 267 1.44 -13.07 -1.49
CA VAL A 267 1.58 -11.70 -0.99
C VAL A 267 0.77 -11.54 0.30
N ASP A 268 1.33 -10.83 1.28
CA ASP A 268 0.72 -10.61 2.60
C ASP A 268 0.17 -9.20 2.81
N MET A 269 0.81 -8.20 2.22
CA MET A 269 0.50 -6.79 2.44
C MET A 269 0.36 -6.07 1.10
N MET A 270 -0.61 -5.17 0.99
CA MET A 270 -0.89 -4.38 -0.21
C MET A 270 -1.39 -3.00 0.18
N ASP A 271 -1.13 -2.02 -0.67
CA ASP A 271 -1.71 -0.68 -0.60
C ASP A 271 -2.15 -0.22 -1.99
N CYS A 272 -3.07 0.69 -2.05
CA CYS A 272 -3.38 1.45 -3.26
C CYS A 272 -4.23 2.68 -2.94
N VAL A 273 -4.09 3.73 -3.72
CA VAL A 273 -4.95 4.93 -3.62
C VAL A 273 -6.34 4.74 -4.25
N MET A 274 -6.56 3.63 -4.97
CA MET A 274 -7.80 3.40 -5.73
C MET A 274 -9.08 3.50 -4.89
N PRO A 275 -9.19 2.90 -3.69
CA PRO A 275 -10.43 2.96 -2.93
C PRO A 275 -10.92 4.38 -2.72
N THR A 276 -10.07 5.26 -2.20
CA THR A 276 -10.46 6.65 -1.94
C THR A 276 -10.47 7.51 -3.22
N ARG A 277 -9.53 7.30 -4.16
CA ARG A 277 -9.48 8.05 -5.42
C ARG A 277 -10.72 7.75 -6.27
N ASN A 278 -11.03 6.48 -6.48
CA ASN A 278 -12.19 6.06 -7.28
C ASN A 278 -13.50 6.41 -6.58
N GLY A 279 -13.57 6.24 -5.24
CA GLY A 279 -14.72 6.66 -4.44
C GLY A 279 -15.04 8.13 -4.64
N ARG A 280 -14.07 9.02 -4.49
CA ARG A 280 -14.28 10.47 -4.72
C ARG A 280 -14.70 10.81 -6.16
N ASN A 281 -14.44 9.94 -7.13
CA ASN A 281 -14.90 10.08 -8.51
C ASN A 281 -16.23 9.39 -8.80
N GLY A 282 -16.86 8.78 -7.78
CA GLY A 282 -18.18 8.16 -7.88
C GLY A 282 -18.16 6.69 -8.30
N MET A 283 -17.00 6.02 -8.26
CA MET A 283 -16.91 4.58 -8.52
C MET A 283 -16.85 3.84 -7.18
N LEU A 284 -17.80 2.94 -6.94
CA LEU A 284 -17.86 2.06 -5.80
C LEU A 284 -17.47 0.63 -6.19
N PHE A 285 -16.75 -0.04 -5.28
CA PHE A 285 -16.43 -1.46 -5.38
C PHE A 285 -17.30 -2.25 -4.40
N THR A 286 -17.94 -3.31 -4.87
CA THR A 286 -18.78 -4.19 -4.05
C THR A 286 -18.40 -5.65 -4.28
N GLN A 287 -18.87 -6.54 -3.42
CA GLN A 287 -18.72 -8.00 -3.63
C GLN A 287 -19.46 -8.53 -4.86
N HIS A 288 -20.33 -7.73 -5.49
CA HIS A 288 -21.12 -8.12 -6.66
C HIS A 288 -20.62 -7.48 -7.97
N GLY A 289 -19.72 -6.48 -7.86
CA GLY A 289 -19.18 -5.74 -9.00
C GLY A 289 -18.93 -4.27 -8.71
N THR A 290 -18.69 -3.49 -9.75
CA THR A 290 -18.43 -2.06 -9.67
C THR A 290 -19.66 -1.23 -10.03
N MET A 291 -19.93 -0.16 -9.27
CA MET A 291 -21.01 0.79 -9.52
C MET A 291 -20.45 2.17 -9.84
N ASN A 292 -20.85 2.76 -10.98
CA ASN A 292 -20.63 4.18 -11.22
C ASN A 292 -21.86 4.97 -10.76
N MET A 293 -21.73 5.67 -9.63
CA MET A 293 -22.85 6.41 -9.01
C MET A 293 -23.36 7.59 -9.83
N ARG A 294 -22.63 8.03 -10.84
CA ARG A 294 -23.10 9.08 -11.76
C ARG A 294 -24.09 8.56 -12.80
N ASN A 295 -24.23 7.25 -12.98
CA ASN A 295 -25.16 6.65 -13.93
C ASN A 295 -26.62 6.99 -13.59
N LYS A 296 -27.41 7.33 -14.65
CA LYS A 296 -28.84 7.73 -14.51
C LYS A 296 -29.71 6.62 -13.90
N LYS A 297 -29.35 5.34 -14.10
CA LYS A 297 -30.12 4.19 -13.59
C LYS A 297 -30.30 4.21 -12.07
N TRP A 298 -29.37 4.82 -11.31
CA TRP A 298 -29.45 4.91 -9.86
C TRP A 298 -30.38 6.04 -9.37
N ALA A 299 -30.95 6.89 -10.27
CA ALA A 299 -31.72 8.07 -9.88
C ALA A 299 -32.99 7.74 -9.07
N TYR A 300 -33.57 6.56 -9.27
CA TYR A 300 -34.79 6.08 -8.61
C TYR A 300 -34.56 4.77 -7.83
N ASP A 301 -33.28 4.41 -7.59
CA ASP A 301 -32.93 3.23 -6.79
C ASP A 301 -32.82 3.67 -5.32
N PHE A 302 -33.92 3.47 -4.55
CA PHE A 302 -33.99 3.82 -3.15
C PHE A 302 -33.51 2.70 -2.22
N SER A 303 -33.01 1.60 -2.77
CA SER A 303 -32.37 0.55 -1.97
C SER A 303 -31.03 1.03 -1.38
N PRO A 304 -30.56 0.42 -0.29
CA PRO A 304 -29.24 0.70 0.29
C PRO A 304 -28.12 0.63 -0.74
N ILE A 305 -27.00 1.28 -0.47
CA ILE A 305 -25.78 1.18 -1.31
C ILE A 305 -25.41 -0.29 -1.45
N GLN A 306 -25.38 -1.01 -0.33
CA GLN A 306 -25.15 -2.45 -0.29
C GLN A 306 -25.80 -3.02 1.00
N GLU A 307 -26.72 -3.98 0.88
CA GLU A 307 -27.44 -4.55 2.03
C GLU A 307 -26.53 -5.37 2.95
N ASP A 308 -25.61 -6.11 2.36
CA ASP A 308 -24.60 -6.95 3.01
C ASP A 308 -23.23 -6.24 3.12
N GLY A 309 -23.23 -4.92 3.12
CA GLY A 309 -22.02 -4.09 3.15
C GLY A 309 -21.26 -4.17 4.46
N ALA A 310 -20.00 -3.74 4.40
CA ALA A 310 -19.04 -3.85 5.49
C ALA A 310 -18.94 -2.61 6.37
N SER A 311 -19.70 -1.55 6.05
CA SER A 311 -19.67 -0.24 6.72
C SER A 311 -21.08 0.27 7.05
N VAL A 312 -21.16 1.12 8.05
CA VAL A 312 -22.42 1.79 8.44
C VAL A 312 -23.03 2.63 7.31
N VAL A 313 -22.23 3.19 6.40
CA VAL A 313 -22.72 3.99 5.27
C VAL A 313 -23.48 3.15 4.23
N ASP A 314 -23.21 1.85 4.18
CA ASP A 314 -23.76 0.94 3.17
C ASP A 314 -25.26 0.75 3.29
N THR A 315 -25.77 0.73 4.52
CA THR A 315 -27.19 0.60 4.83
C THR A 315 -27.86 1.93 5.20
N ALA A 316 -27.07 2.94 5.63
CA ALA A 316 -27.60 4.25 6.04
C ALA A 316 -28.06 5.10 4.85
N TYR A 317 -27.50 4.89 3.66
CA TYR A 317 -27.79 5.72 2.50
C TYR A 317 -28.27 4.89 1.30
N SER A 318 -29.24 5.46 0.54
CA SER A 318 -29.70 4.86 -0.71
C SER A 318 -28.78 5.23 -1.89
N LYS A 319 -28.79 4.38 -2.92
CA LYS A 319 -28.10 4.66 -4.20
C LYS A 319 -28.60 5.94 -4.85
N ALA A 320 -29.90 6.21 -4.82
CA ALA A 320 -30.49 7.45 -5.35
C ALA A 320 -29.97 8.68 -4.63
N TYR A 321 -29.88 8.66 -3.30
CA TYR A 321 -29.36 9.78 -2.52
C TYR A 321 -27.87 10.00 -2.78
N LEU A 322 -27.06 8.94 -2.74
CA LEU A 322 -25.62 9.05 -3.01
C LEU A 322 -25.36 9.59 -4.43
N ARG A 323 -26.15 9.12 -5.44
CA ARG A 323 -26.10 9.69 -6.78
C ARG A 323 -26.42 11.17 -6.79
N HIS A 324 -27.48 11.59 -6.11
CA HIS A 324 -27.85 13.00 -5.99
C HIS A 324 -26.68 13.83 -5.45
N LEU A 325 -26.03 13.39 -4.38
CA LEU A 325 -24.87 14.07 -3.80
C LEU A 325 -23.70 14.21 -4.79
N PHE A 326 -23.41 13.17 -5.59
CA PHE A 326 -22.38 13.26 -6.64
C PHE A 326 -22.74 14.24 -7.75
N ILE A 327 -24.00 14.34 -8.17
CA ILE A 327 -24.45 15.30 -9.18
C ILE A 327 -24.43 16.72 -8.62
N ALA A 328 -24.83 16.90 -7.35
CA ALA A 328 -24.78 18.17 -6.64
C ALA A 328 -23.35 18.58 -6.22
N GLN A 329 -22.35 17.71 -6.40
CA GLN A 329 -20.95 17.93 -6.00
C GLN A 329 -20.74 18.14 -4.48
N GLU A 330 -21.61 17.53 -3.68
CA GLU A 330 -21.52 17.59 -2.21
C GLU A 330 -20.32 16.79 -1.69
N ILE A 331 -19.60 17.36 -0.72
CA ILE A 331 -18.43 16.73 -0.08
C ILE A 331 -18.80 15.39 0.56
N LEU A 332 -20.02 15.30 1.12
CA LEU A 332 -20.53 14.08 1.76
C LEU A 332 -20.53 12.87 0.82
N ALA A 333 -20.72 13.07 -0.51
CA ALA A 333 -20.60 12.00 -1.50
C ALA A 333 -19.22 11.34 -1.48
N MET A 334 -18.17 12.16 -1.37
CA MET A 334 -16.79 11.68 -1.36
C MET A 334 -16.46 10.95 -0.05
N GLN A 335 -17.03 11.39 1.08
CA GLN A 335 -16.85 10.71 2.37
C GLN A 335 -17.54 9.34 2.36
N ILE A 336 -18.82 9.27 2.03
CA ILE A 336 -19.59 8.02 1.95
C ILE A 336 -18.87 7.03 1.03
N ALA A 337 -18.50 7.43 -0.19
CA ALA A 337 -17.87 6.56 -1.15
C ALA A 337 -16.46 6.11 -0.74
N SER A 338 -15.69 6.95 -0.04
CA SER A 338 -14.36 6.58 0.46
C SER A 338 -14.47 5.57 1.61
N ILE A 339 -15.39 5.78 2.54
CA ILE A 339 -15.65 4.85 3.65
C ILE A 339 -16.11 3.50 3.11
N HIS A 340 -17.13 3.49 2.23
CA HIS A 340 -17.63 2.29 1.57
C HIS A 340 -16.49 1.48 0.90
N ASN A 341 -15.73 2.12 0.02
CA ASN A 341 -14.67 1.43 -0.71
C ASN A 341 -13.56 0.88 0.21
N LEU A 342 -13.15 1.64 1.22
CA LEU A 342 -12.13 1.15 2.16
C LEU A 342 -12.67 -0.01 3.00
N ALA A 343 -13.90 0.07 3.49
CA ALA A 343 -14.54 -1.01 4.23
C ALA A 343 -14.64 -2.28 3.38
N PHE A 344 -15.01 -2.15 2.10
CA PHE A 344 -15.04 -3.26 1.15
C PHE A 344 -13.64 -3.88 0.94
N TYR A 345 -12.58 -3.07 0.73
CA TYR A 345 -11.23 -3.59 0.55
C TYR A 345 -10.72 -4.34 1.79
N LEU A 346 -11.00 -3.81 2.98
CA LEU A 346 -10.64 -4.47 4.23
C LEU A 346 -11.49 -5.75 4.47
N TRP A 347 -12.77 -5.73 4.09
CA TRP A 347 -13.62 -6.91 4.09
C TRP A 347 -13.06 -7.99 3.17
N LEU A 348 -12.66 -7.64 1.94
CA LEU A 348 -12.16 -8.57 0.93
C LEU A 348 -10.94 -9.35 1.44
N VAL A 349 -9.96 -8.68 2.05
CA VAL A 349 -8.77 -9.35 2.58
C VAL A 349 -9.07 -10.16 3.84
N ARG A 350 -10.02 -9.73 4.68
CA ARG A 350 -10.48 -10.53 5.83
C ARG A 350 -11.19 -11.80 5.40
N GLU A 351 -12.04 -11.75 4.37
CA GLU A 351 -12.68 -12.95 3.81
C GLU A 351 -11.62 -13.87 3.17
N ALA A 352 -10.69 -13.32 2.39
CA ALA A 352 -9.57 -14.10 1.86
C ALA A 352 -8.83 -14.86 2.97
N ARG A 353 -8.51 -14.17 4.09
CA ARG A 353 -7.89 -14.80 5.26
C ARG A 353 -8.73 -15.93 5.84
N LYS A 354 -10.05 -15.75 6.00
CA LYS A 354 -10.95 -16.80 6.50
C LYS A 354 -10.90 -18.05 5.62
N HIS A 355 -10.97 -17.86 4.31
CA HIS A 355 -10.94 -18.96 3.33
C HIS A 355 -9.57 -19.62 3.23
N ILE A 356 -8.47 -18.90 3.45
CA ILE A 356 -7.13 -19.50 3.57
C ILE A 356 -7.09 -20.43 4.78
N ILE A 357 -7.57 -19.97 5.95
CA ILE A 357 -7.59 -20.78 7.18
C ILE A 357 -8.54 -21.98 7.05
N ALA A 358 -9.68 -21.82 6.38
CA ALA A 358 -10.64 -22.89 6.11
C ALA A 358 -10.15 -23.90 5.06
N GLY A 359 -9.15 -23.55 4.23
CA GLY A 359 -8.58 -24.42 3.21
C GLY A 359 -9.30 -24.37 1.85
N ASP A 360 -10.30 -23.52 1.67
CA ASP A 360 -11.13 -23.40 0.46
C ASP A 360 -10.90 -22.11 -0.34
N PHE A 361 -9.79 -21.42 -0.09
CA PHE A 361 -9.47 -20.12 -0.69
C PHE A 361 -9.52 -20.13 -2.22
N LYS A 362 -9.00 -21.17 -2.88
CA LYS A 362 -8.94 -21.24 -4.34
C LYS A 362 -10.33 -21.19 -4.99
N SER A 363 -11.28 -21.99 -4.49
CA SER A 363 -12.64 -22.01 -5.02
C SER A 363 -13.40 -20.72 -4.76
N TRP A 364 -13.28 -20.17 -3.54
CA TRP A 364 -13.87 -18.89 -3.18
C TRP A 364 -13.27 -17.75 -4.02
N LYS A 365 -11.92 -17.69 -4.17
CA LYS A 365 -11.24 -16.68 -4.99
C LYS A 365 -11.76 -16.65 -6.41
N THR A 366 -11.90 -17.82 -7.06
CA THR A 366 -12.37 -17.91 -8.45
C THR A 366 -13.74 -17.22 -8.61
N THR A 367 -14.69 -17.56 -7.76
CA THR A 367 -16.03 -16.93 -7.77
C THR A 367 -15.97 -15.43 -7.45
N MET A 368 -15.15 -15.04 -6.47
CA MET A 368 -15.04 -13.64 -6.04
C MET A 368 -14.40 -12.78 -7.14
N VAL A 369 -13.37 -13.24 -7.84
CA VAL A 369 -12.75 -12.51 -8.97
C VAL A 369 -13.77 -12.28 -10.08
N GLU A 370 -14.58 -13.27 -10.42
CA GLU A 370 -15.67 -13.10 -11.39
C GLU A 370 -16.67 -12.03 -10.95
N ASN A 371 -17.05 -12.05 -9.67
CA ASN A 371 -18.01 -11.09 -9.13
C ASN A 371 -17.46 -9.66 -9.15
N VAL A 372 -16.29 -9.41 -8.55
CA VAL A 372 -15.75 -8.04 -8.40
C VAL A 372 -15.36 -7.38 -9.73
N THR A 373 -15.24 -8.15 -10.82
CA THR A 373 -14.96 -7.63 -12.16
C THR A 373 -16.20 -7.23 -12.95
N ARG A 374 -17.39 -7.60 -12.49
CA ARG A 374 -18.65 -7.21 -13.14
C ARG A 374 -18.88 -5.72 -13.07
N ARG A 375 -19.64 -5.20 -14.02
CA ARG A 375 -20.16 -3.82 -14.01
C ARG A 375 -21.66 -3.86 -13.73
N LEU A 376 -22.03 -3.28 -12.62
CA LEU A 376 -23.43 -3.19 -12.18
C LEU A 376 -24.14 -1.98 -12.76
#